data_2f39d01d970ba6d6df2a11feb6e4d74f
#
_entry.id   2f39d01d970ba6d6df2a11feb6e4d74f
#
_cell.length_a   1.000
_cell.length_b   1.000
_cell.length_c   1.000
_cell.angle_alpha   90.00
_cell.angle_beta   90.00
_cell.angle_gamma   90.00
#
_symmetry.space_group_name_H-M   'P 1'
#
loop_
_entity.id
_entity.type
_entity.pdbx_description
1 polymer ?
#
loop_
_entity_poly.entity_id
_entity_poly.type
_entity_poly.pdbx_seq_one_letter_code
_entity_poly.pdbx_strand_id
1 'polypeptide(L)'
;MSEKEKVEGYVEHIIFRNEENGYTVLNLSMKGRELTCVGTLPMIGEGELIEASGDYIEHAAYGKQFRIESYETKVPQDSVALERYLGSGAIKGVGAALAARIVRRFGDDTLRIIEEEPERLAEVKGISERKAREIAQQVAEKAEMQNAMIFLSGYGIALNLGAKIYQQYGDNVYRILKENPYKMAEDRRRGISDGG
;
A
#
# COMPACT_ATOMS: atom_id res chain seq x y z
N MET A 1 -5.02 24.06 -19.00
CA MET A 1 -5.11 22.87 -18.12
C MET A 1 -3.88 22.02 -18.34
N SER A 2 -3.07 21.95 -17.33
CA SER A 2 -1.93 21.03 -17.39
C SER A 2 -2.43 19.62 -17.17
N GLU A 3 -2.14 18.75 -18.10
CA GLU A 3 -2.40 17.33 -17.91
C GLU A 3 -1.51 16.84 -16.76
N LYS A 4 -2.08 16.04 -15.89
CA LYS A 4 -1.33 15.46 -14.79
C LYS A 4 -0.37 14.42 -15.34
N GLU A 5 0.84 14.44 -14.83
CA GLU A 5 1.83 13.46 -15.21
C GLU A 5 1.68 12.20 -14.40
N LYS A 6 2.09 11.08 -14.97
CA LYS A 6 2.08 9.79 -14.29
C LYS A 6 3.50 9.27 -14.14
N VAL A 7 3.78 8.71 -12.98
CA VAL A 7 5.04 8.04 -12.70
C VAL A 7 4.75 6.67 -12.09
N GLU A 8 5.59 5.70 -12.40
CA GLU A 8 5.46 4.34 -11.86
C GLU A 8 6.81 3.90 -11.31
N GLY A 9 6.81 3.34 -10.13
CA GLY A 9 8.03 2.84 -9.51
C GLY A 9 7.77 2.18 -8.17
N TYR A 10 8.86 1.71 -7.57
CA TYR A 10 8.83 1.09 -6.25
C TYR A 10 9.10 2.12 -5.17
N VAL A 11 8.38 2.02 -4.06
CA VAL A 11 8.68 2.84 -2.88
C VAL A 11 9.97 2.31 -2.26
N GLU A 12 11.06 3.02 -2.53
CA GLU A 12 12.40 2.62 -2.06
C GLU A 12 12.57 2.92 -0.57
N HIS A 13 12.16 4.11 -0.17
CA HIS A 13 12.36 4.56 1.19
C HIS A 13 11.33 5.61 1.56
N ILE A 14 10.75 5.48 2.76
CA ILE A 14 9.85 6.50 3.32
C ILE A 14 10.70 7.40 4.20
N ILE A 15 10.87 8.66 3.76
CA ILE A 15 11.71 9.64 4.44
C ILE A 15 10.98 10.20 5.67
N PHE A 16 9.68 10.46 5.52
CA PHE A 16 8.88 11.07 6.57
C PHE A 16 7.41 10.68 6.39
N ARG A 17 6.72 10.49 7.49
CA ARG A 17 5.25 10.29 7.49
C ARG A 17 4.64 10.96 8.71
N ASN A 18 3.62 11.78 8.47
CA ASN A 18 2.81 12.33 9.54
C ASN A 18 1.66 11.36 9.79
N GLU A 19 1.62 10.76 10.97
CA GLU A 19 0.62 9.76 11.31
C GLU A 19 -0.78 10.34 11.47
N GLU A 20 -0.90 11.63 11.73
CA GLU A 20 -2.19 12.28 11.92
C GLU A 20 -2.93 12.54 10.62
N ASN A 21 -2.23 13.05 9.61
CA ASN A 21 -2.84 13.44 8.33
C ASN A 21 -2.44 12.58 7.14
N GLY A 22 -1.52 11.62 7.35
CA GLY A 22 -1.05 10.73 6.30
C GLY A 22 -0.08 11.37 5.31
N TYR A 23 0.35 12.61 5.53
CA TYR A 23 1.31 13.25 4.65
C TYR A 23 2.63 12.49 4.67
N THR A 24 3.10 12.11 3.52
CA THR A 24 4.27 11.24 3.36
C THR A 24 5.25 11.84 2.37
N VAL A 25 6.54 11.73 2.70
CA VAL A 25 7.64 12.04 1.78
C VAL A 25 8.38 10.73 1.56
N LEU A 26 8.52 10.32 0.31
CA LEU A 26 9.17 9.06 -0.02
C LEU A 26 10.07 9.20 -1.25
N ASN A 27 10.97 8.25 -1.40
CA ASN A 27 11.75 8.10 -2.62
C ASN A 27 11.14 6.97 -3.45
N LEU A 28 10.81 7.29 -4.70
CA LEU A 28 10.29 6.33 -5.65
C LEU A 28 11.43 5.92 -6.59
N SER A 29 11.70 4.63 -6.65
CA SER A 29 12.71 4.08 -7.54
C SER A 29 12.06 3.77 -8.89
N MET A 30 12.48 4.48 -9.92
CA MET A 30 12.05 4.28 -11.29
C MET A 30 13.25 3.76 -12.10
N LYS A 31 12.99 3.28 -13.29
CA LYS A 31 14.08 2.76 -14.12
C LYS A 31 15.19 3.78 -14.29
N GLY A 32 16.33 3.51 -13.64
CA GLY A 32 17.53 4.32 -13.76
C GLY A 32 17.54 5.64 -12.99
N ARG A 33 16.52 5.91 -12.18
CA ARG A 33 16.51 7.16 -11.37
C ARG A 33 15.63 7.03 -10.13
N GLU A 34 15.91 7.91 -9.19
CA GLU A 34 15.07 8.08 -8.00
C GLU A 34 14.31 9.40 -8.09
N LEU A 35 13.12 9.43 -7.56
CA LEU A 35 12.28 10.60 -7.56
C LEU A 35 11.70 10.80 -6.16
N THR A 36 11.88 11.99 -5.61
CA THR A 36 11.24 12.33 -4.32
C THR A 36 9.79 12.69 -4.57
N CYS A 37 8.90 11.98 -3.90
CA CYS A 37 7.46 12.17 -4.03
C CYS A 37 6.87 12.60 -2.70
N VAL A 38 5.86 13.46 -2.75
CA VAL A 38 5.16 13.95 -1.57
C VAL A 38 3.65 13.85 -1.81
N GLY A 39 2.91 13.58 -0.75
CA GLY A 39 1.46 13.51 -0.85
C GLY A 39 0.82 12.83 0.35
N THR A 40 -0.48 12.68 0.31
CA THR A 40 -1.22 11.97 1.35
C THR A 40 -1.28 10.49 1.01
N LEU A 41 -0.39 9.71 1.65
CA LEU A 41 -0.20 8.29 1.36
C LEU A 41 -0.13 7.48 2.66
N PRO A 42 -1.22 7.46 3.44
CA PRO A 42 -1.16 6.89 4.80
C PRO A 42 -0.89 5.39 4.85
N MET A 43 -1.19 4.67 3.79
CA MET A 43 -1.14 3.21 3.78
C MET A 43 0.03 2.64 2.97
N ILE A 44 0.79 3.49 2.32
CA ILE A 44 1.91 3.06 1.48
C ILE A 44 3.06 2.55 2.35
N GLY A 45 3.66 1.44 1.97
CA GLY A 45 4.84 0.89 2.60
C GLY A 45 6.01 0.75 1.64
N GLU A 46 7.20 0.62 2.21
CA GLU A 46 8.40 0.38 1.42
C GLU A 46 8.28 -0.94 0.65
N GLY A 47 8.78 -0.95 -0.58
CA GLY A 47 8.73 -2.11 -1.47
C GLY A 47 7.49 -2.22 -2.33
N GLU A 48 6.47 -1.41 -2.09
CA GLU A 48 5.26 -1.45 -2.90
C GLU A 48 5.49 -0.81 -4.26
N LEU A 49 4.87 -1.38 -5.29
CA LEU A 49 4.87 -0.82 -6.63
C LEU A 49 3.64 0.06 -6.78
N ILE A 50 3.86 1.33 -7.12
CA ILE A 50 2.76 2.28 -7.30
C ILE A 50 2.83 2.97 -8.66
N GLU A 51 1.66 3.31 -9.17
CA GLU A 51 1.52 4.25 -10.27
C GLU A 51 0.84 5.50 -9.69
N ALA A 52 1.52 6.62 -9.78
CA ALA A 52 1.06 7.87 -9.17
C ALA A 52 0.81 8.93 -10.23
N SER A 53 -0.21 9.74 -10.02
CA SER A 53 -0.55 10.88 -10.87
C SER A 53 -0.44 12.16 -10.09
N GLY A 54 0.09 13.19 -10.69
CA GLY A 54 0.26 14.48 -10.04
C GLY A 54 1.10 15.44 -10.86
N ASP A 55 1.76 16.35 -10.17
CA ASP A 55 2.56 17.41 -10.79
C ASP A 55 3.96 17.48 -10.20
N TYR A 56 4.92 17.87 -11.04
CA TYR A 56 6.23 18.24 -10.54
C TYR A 56 6.16 19.62 -9.89
N ILE A 57 6.80 19.74 -8.73
CA ILE A 57 6.90 21.01 -8.00
C ILE A 57 8.36 21.30 -7.67
N GLU A 58 8.70 22.58 -7.52
CA GLU A 58 10.01 23.00 -7.08
C GLU A 58 9.94 23.37 -5.60
N HIS A 59 10.74 22.68 -4.80
CA HIS A 59 10.87 23.02 -3.38
C HIS A 59 12.13 23.88 -3.20
N ALA A 60 11.99 25.00 -2.48
CA ALA A 60 13.07 25.95 -2.31
C ALA A 60 14.34 25.34 -1.69
N ALA A 61 14.17 24.35 -0.78
CA ALA A 61 15.30 23.73 -0.09
C ALA A 61 15.74 22.41 -0.73
N TYR A 62 14.81 21.63 -1.33
CA TYR A 62 15.08 20.27 -1.75
C TYR A 62 15.00 20.06 -3.26
N GLY A 63 14.72 21.10 -4.03
CA GLY A 63 14.68 21.02 -5.48
C GLY A 63 13.40 20.39 -6.02
N LYS A 64 13.52 19.69 -7.14
CA LYS A 64 12.37 19.14 -7.85
C LYS A 64 11.79 17.92 -7.13
N GLN A 65 10.49 17.97 -6.90
CA GLN A 65 9.74 16.89 -6.27
C GLN A 65 8.48 16.60 -7.08
N PHE A 66 7.91 15.41 -6.90
CA PHE A 66 6.65 15.03 -7.53
C PHE A 66 5.56 15.05 -6.45
N ARG A 67 4.55 15.89 -6.65
CA ARG A 67 3.41 15.95 -5.74
C ARG A 67 2.34 15.00 -6.23
N ILE A 68 2.08 13.95 -5.45
CA ILE A 68 1.10 12.91 -5.78
C ILE A 68 -0.31 13.40 -5.41
N GLU A 69 -1.21 13.40 -6.37
CA GLU A 69 -2.62 13.70 -6.12
C GLU A 69 -3.46 12.44 -6.01
N SER A 70 -3.11 11.41 -6.81
CA SER A 70 -3.77 10.11 -6.75
C SER A 70 -2.75 9.03 -7.07
N TYR A 71 -3.01 7.82 -6.58
CA TYR A 71 -2.13 6.70 -6.84
C TYR A 71 -2.91 5.39 -6.81
N GLU A 72 -2.33 4.39 -7.45
CA GLU A 72 -2.81 3.01 -7.39
C GLU A 72 -1.62 2.12 -7.03
N THR A 73 -1.86 1.15 -6.16
CA THR A 73 -0.86 0.12 -5.90
C THR A 73 -1.01 -0.97 -6.94
N LYS A 74 0.12 -1.46 -7.42
CA LYS A 74 0.13 -2.54 -8.42
C LYS A 74 0.71 -3.80 -7.82
N VAL A 75 0.20 -4.94 -8.27
CA VAL A 75 0.72 -6.23 -7.86
C VAL A 75 1.99 -6.51 -8.66
N PRO A 76 3.12 -6.82 -8.01
CA PRO A 76 4.32 -7.22 -8.73
C PRO A 76 4.05 -8.43 -9.62
N GLN A 77 4.47 -8.36 -10.88
CA GLN A 77 4.20 -9.41 -11.87
C GLN A 77 5.37 -10.38 -12.08
N ASP A 78 6.58 -9.95 -11.75
CA ASP A 78 7.75 -10.78 -11.96
C ASP A 78 8.40 -11.18 -10.64
N SER A 79 9.23 -12.21 -10.67
CA SER A 79 9.85 -12.77 -9.48
C SER A 79 10.79 -11.79 -8.78
N VAL A 80 11.48 -10.93 -9.52
CA VAL A 80 12.38 -9.93 -8.92
C VAL A 80 11.60 -8.92 -8.10
N ALA A 81 10.50 -8.42 -8.66
CA ALA A 81 9.63 -7.48 -7.96
C ALA A 81 8.96 -8.10 -6.75
N LEU A 82 8.53 -9.37 -6.86
CA LEU A 82 7.94 -10.11 -5.74
C LEU A 82 8.92 -10.31 -4.60
N GLU A 83 10.17 -10.64 -4.92
CA GLU A 83 11.21 -10.79 -3.91
C GLU A 83 11.46 -9.47 -3.19
N ARG A 84 11.54 -8.37 -3.92
CA ARG A 84 11.73 -7.03 -3.34
C ARG A 84 10.56 -6.67 -2.42
N TYR A 85 9.33 -6.91 -2.86
CA TYR A 85 8.13 -6.63 -2.09
C TYR A 85 8.11 -7.43 -0.77
N LEU A 86 8.31 -8.73 -0.86
CA LEU A 86 8.26 -9.60 0.32
C LEU A 86 9.41 -9.32 1.29
N GLY A 87 10.57 -8.93 0.79
CA GLY A 87 11.76 -8.69 1.60
C GLY A 87 11.90 -7.26 2.13
N SER A 88 10.99 -6.38 1.78
CA SER A 88 11.09 -4.94 2.10
C SER A 88 10.74 -4.58 3.54
N GLY A 89 10.18 -5.52 4.31
CA GLY A 89 9.62 -5.23 5.63
C GLY A 89 8.11 -5.04 5.61
N ALA A 90 7.50 -5.08 4.42
CA ALA A 90 6.05 -5.00 4.28
C ALA A 90 5.34 -6.15 4.98
N ILE A 91 5.96 -7.32 5.00
CA ILE A 91 5.43 -8.51 5.66
C ILE A 91 6.30 -8.82 6.87
N LYS A 92 5.74 -8.75 8.05
CA LYS A 92 6.46 -9.03 9.29
C LYS A 92 6.90 -10.49 9.32
N GLY A 93 8.14 -10.73 9.69
CA GLY A 93 8.72 -12.06 9.77
C GLY A 93 9.35 -12.55 8.47
N VAL A 94 9.26 -11.76 7.39
CA VAL A 94 9.91 -12.08 6.13
C VAL A 94 10.98 -11.04 5.85
N GLY A 95 12.23 -11.44 5.95
CA GLY A 95 13.36 -10.60 5.55
C GLY A 95 13.81 -10.93 4.13
N ALA A 96 14.87 -10.28 3.68
CA ALA A 96 15.37 -10.45 2.32
C ALA A 96 15.75 -11.90 2.01
N ALA A 97 16.40 -12.60 2.96
CA ALA A 97 16.83 -13.99 2.76
C ALA A 97 15.64 -14.93 2.61
N LEU A 98 14.61 -14.77 3.43
CA LEU A 98 13.43 -15.61 3.37
C LEU A 98 12.61 -15.30 2.11
N ALA A 99 12.49 -14.03 1.75
CA ALA A 99 11.83 -13.62 0.51
C ALA A 99 12.48 -14.29 -0.70
N ALA A 100 13.82 -14.31 -0.75
CA ALA A 100 14.55 -14.96 -1.82
C ALA A 100 14.25 -16.45 -1.89
N ARG A 101 14.15 -17.13 -0.76
CA ARG A 101 13.83 -18.56 -0.70
C ARG A 101 12.41 -18.84 -1.20
N ILE A 102 11.46 -18.02 -0.79
CA ILE A 102 10.05 -18.15 -1.21
C ILE A 102 9.93 -18.00 -2.71
N VAL A 103 10.52 -16.94 -3.27
CA VAL A 103 10.42 -16.65 -4.70
C VAL A 103 11.21 -17.68 -5.52
N ARG A 104 12.33 -18.18 -5.01
CA ARG A 104 13.08 -19.25 -5.67
C ARG A 104 12.25 -20.52 -5.78
N ARG A 105 11.46 -20.82 -4.76
CA ARG A 105 10.62 -22.03 -4.72
C ARG A 105 9.42 -21.92 -5.63
N PHE A 106 8.73 -20.76 -5.65
CA PHE A 106 7.45 -20.61 -6.31
C PHE A 106 7.48 -19.70 -7.55
N GLY A 107 8.53 -18.91 -7.72
CA GLY A 107 8.69 -18.04 -8.89
C GLY A 107 7.53 -17.05 -9.06
N ASP A 108 7.03 -16.94 -10.26
CA ASP A 108 5.93 -16.03 -10.58
C ASP A 108 4.60 -16.43 -9.95
N ASP A 109 4.49 -17.67 -9.47
CA ASP A 109 3.30 -18.16 -8.78
C ASP A 109 3.25 -17.79 -7.30
N THR A 110 4.28 -17.10 -6.79
CA THR A 110 4.41 -16.82 -5.36
C THR A 110 3.15 -16.19 -4.75
N LEU A 111 2.61 -15.13 -5.34
CA LEU A 111 1.41 -14.48 -4.80
C LEU A 111 0.18 -15.39 -4.87
N ARG A 112 0.01 -16.11 -5.96
CA ARG A 112 -1.10 -17.06 -6.10
C ARG A 112 -1.05 -18.13 -5.01
N ILE A 113 0.13 -18.65 -4.73
CA ILE A 113 0.32 -19.67 -3.69
C ILE A 113 0.03 -19.09 -2.31
N ILE A 114 0.49 -17.88 -2.03
CA ILE A 114 0.20 -17.23 -0.74
C ILE A 114 -1.31 -17.03 -0.55
N GLU A 115 -2.01 -16.66 -1.61
CA GLU A 115 -3.45 -16.40 -1.55
C GLU A 115 -4.30 -17.68 -1.57
N GLU A 116 -3.97 -18.62 -2.44
CA GLU A 116 -4.80 -19.82 -2.69
C GLU A 116 -4.33 -21.06 -1.97
N GLU A 117 -3.04 -21.23 -1.77
CA GLU A 117 -2.44 -22.43 -1.20
C GLU A 117 -1.39 -22.08 -0.14
N PRO A 118 -1.76 -21.29 0.88
CA PRO A 118 -0.77 -20.78 1.84
C PRO A 118 -0.04 -21.86 2.62
N GLU A 119 -0.63 -23.02 2.79
CA GLU A 119 0.00 -24.15 3.46
C GLU A 119 1.29 -24.62 2.75
N ARG A 120 1.38 -24.36 1.45
CA ARG A 120 2.61 -24.71 0.70
C ARG A 120 3.83 -23.86 1.08
N LEU A 121 3.60 -22.71 1.73
CA LEU A 121 4.72 -21.91 2.21
C LEU A 121 5.58 -22.68 3.22
N ALA A 122 4.99 -23.63 3.94
CA ALA A 122 5.73 -24.47 4.89
C ALA A 122 6.72 -25.40 4.20
N GLU A 123 6.66 -25.58 2.89
CA GLU A 123 7.67 -26.31 2.12
C GLU A 123 9.00 -25.56 2.06
N VAL A 124 8.98 -24.25 2.32
CA VAL A 124 10.19 -23.42 2.32
C VAL A 124 10.90 -23.56 3.66
N LYS A 125 12.20 -23.80 3.62
CA LYS A 125 13.01 -23.88 4.83
C LYS A 125 12.94 -22.58 5.62
N GLY A 126 12.59 -22.70 6.90
CA GLY A 126 12.45 -21.55 7.79
C GLY A 126 11.02 -21.08 7.98
N ILE A 127 10.06 -21.72 7.31
CA ILE A 127 8.63 -21.38 7.44
C ILE A 127 7.89 -22.56 8.07
N SER A 128 7.35 -22.35 9.28
CA SER A 128 6.46 -23.30 9.94
C SER A 128 5.04 -23.09 9.38
N GLU A 129 4.14 -24.04 9.69
CA GLU A 129 2.73 -23.90 9.31
C GLU A 129 2.10 -22.63 9.90
N ARG A 130 2.48 -22.31 11.15
CA ARG A 130 2.00 -21.09 11.81
C ARG A 130 2.49 -19.85 11.08
N LYS A 131 3.77 -19.82 10.73
CA LYS A 131 4.36 -18.69 10.01
C LYS A 131 3.75 -18.54 8.62
N ALA A 132 3.46 -19.65 7.95
CA ALA A 132 2.79 -19.65 6.67
C ALA A 132 1.44 -18.95 6.76
N ARG A 133 0.65 -19.26 7.79
CA ARG A 133 -0.65 -18.63 8.02
C ARG A 133 -0.50 -17.15 8.34
N GLU A 134 0.49 -16.77 9.13
CA GLU A 134 0.74 -15.36 9.46
C GLU A 134 1.11 -14.55 8.23
N ILE A 135 1.93 -15.10 7.34
CA ILE A 135 2.29 -14.45 6.08
C ILE A 135 1.06 -14.28 5.19
N ALA A 136 0.28 -15.34 5.03
CA ALA A 136 -0.93 -15.30 4.22
C ALA A 136 -1.95 -14.30 4.74
N GLN A 137 -2.13 -14.24 6.05
CA GLN A 137 -3.04 -13.28 6.67
C GLN A 137 -2.62 -11.84 6.40
N GLN A 138 -1.34 -11.53 6.52
CA GLN A 138 -0.83 -10.18 6.26
C GLN A 138 -1.04 -9.75 4.81
N VAL A 139 -0.78 -10.66 3.86
CA VAL A 139 -1.00 -10.38 2.45
C VAL A 139 -2.48 -10.14 2.17
N ALA A 140 -3.36 -10.95 2.73
CA ALA A 140 -4.80 -10.81 2.57
C ALA A 140 -5.31 -9.50 3.16
N GLU A 141 -4.84 -9.11 4.34
CA GLU A 141 -5.23 -7.86 4.98
C GLU A 141 -4.82 -6.64 4.15
N LYS A 142 -3.63 -6.66 3.56
CA LYS A 142 -3.18 -5.58 2.69
C LYS A 142 -4.05 -5.47 1.44
N ALA A 143 -4.40 -6.59 0.84
CA ALA A 143 -5.26 -6.60 -0.35
C ALA A 143 -6.66 -6.06 -0.04
N GLU A 144 -7.25 -6.48 1.08
CA GLU A 144 -8.56 -5.99 1.53
C GLU A 144 -8.55 -4.50 1.80
N MET A 145 -7.50 -4.01 2.45
CA MET A 145 -7.36 -2.60 2.74
C MET A 145 -7.29 -1.78 1.46
N GLN A 146 -6.48 -2.22 0.48
CA GLN A 146 -6.37 -1.55 -0.80
C GLN A 146 -7.71 -1.50 -1.53
N ASN A 147 -8.43 -2.61 -1.54
CA ASN A 147 -9.76 -2.69 -2.15
C ASN A 147 -10.75 -1.75 -1.47
N ALA A 148 -10.72 -1.69 -0.14
CA ALA A 148 -11.57 -0.78 0.63
C ALA A 148 -11.25 0.68 0.32
N MET A 149 -9.97 1.03 0.19
CA MET A 149 -9.55 2.39 -0.15
C MET A 149 -10.05 2.81 -1.53
N ILE A 150 -9.96 1.91 -2.50
CA ILE A 150 -10.47 2.16 -3.86
C ILE A 150 -11.99 2.37 -3.82
N PHE A 151 -12.69 1.52 -3.08
CA PHE A 151 -14.14 1.61 -2.92
C PHE A 151 -14.55 2.95 -2.31
N LEU A 152 -13.89 3.37 -1.23
CA LEU A 152 -14.17 4.64 -0.55
C LEU A 152 -13.87 5.85 -1.43
N SER A 153 -12.80 5.78 -2.22
CA SER A 153 -12.47 6.88 -3.13
C SER A 153 -13.54 7.08 -4.20
N GLY A 154 -14.25 6.01 -4.57
CA GLY A 154 -15.38 6.09 -5.50
C GLY A 154 -16.56 6.90 -4.95
N TYR A 155 -16.64 7.07 -3.63
CA TYR A 155 -17.64 7.92 -2.97
C TYR A 155 -17.09 9.32 -2.65
N GLY A 156 -15.94 9.69 -3.21
CA GLY A 156 -15.34 11.01 -3.01
C GLY A 156 -14.66 11.18 -1.65
N ILE A 157 -14.35 10.09 -0.97
CA ILE A 157 -13.69 10.13 0.34
C ILE A 157 -12.18 10.20 0.14
N ALA A 158 -11.54 11.19 0.77
CA ALA A 158 -10.10 11.38 0.68
C ALA A 158 -9.35 10.19 1.29
N LEU A 159 -8.14 9.91 0.79
CA LEU A 159 -7.35 8.75 1.19
C LEU A 159 -7.11 8.65 2.70
N ASN A 160 -6.69 9.74 3.33
CA ASN A 160 -6.43 9.72 4.76
C ASN A 160 -7.70 9.47 5.59
N LEU A 161 -8.82 10.02 5.17
CA LEU A 161 -10.11 9.78 5.80
C LEU A 161 -10.60 8.36 5.55
N GLY A 162 -10.40 7.85 4.33
CA GLY A 162 -10.73 6.48 3.98
C GLY A 162 -10.00 5.47 4.85
N ALA A 163 -8.71 5.71 5.10
CA ALA A 163 -7.92 4.85 5.99
C ALA A 163 -8.48 4.82 7.41
N LYS A 164 -8.85 5.99 7.94
CA LYS A 164 -9.46 6.09 9.28
C LYS A 164 -10.80 5.37 9.35
N ILE A 165 -11.62 5.54 8.32
CA ILE A 165 -12.93 4.86 8.23
C ILE A 165 -12.73 3.35 8.20
N TYR A 166 -11.80 2.86 7.40
CA TYR A 166 -11.52 1.43 7.34
C TYR A 166 -11.02 0.89 8.67
N GLN A 167 -10.16 1.63 9.37
CA GLN A 167 -9.69 1.22 10.69
C GLN A 167 -10.83 1.14 11.71
N GLN A 168 -11.83 2.00 11.59
CA GLN A 168 -12.97 2.03 12.50
C GLN A 168 -14.00 0.94 12.18
N TYR A 169 -14.33 0.74 10.92
CA TYR A 169 -15.43 -0.14 10.51
C TYR A 169 -14.98 -1.46 9.87
N GLY A 170 -13.71 -1.56 9.44
CA GLY A 170 -13.22 -2.75 8.76
C GLY A 170 -14.07 -3.09 7.54
N ASP A 171 -14.37 -4.37 7.36
CA ASP A 171 -15.14 -4.85 6.21
C ASP A 171 -16.57 -4.31 6.18
N ASN A 172 -17.06 -3.81 7.31
CA ASN A 172 -18.41 -3.24 7.39
C ASN A 172 -18.58 -1.98 6.55
N VAL A 173 -17.49 -1.36 6.06
CA VAL A 173 -17.56 -0.17 5.22
C VAL A 173 -18.43 -0.41 3.97
N TYR A 174 -18.33 -1.60 3.38
CA TYR A 174 -19.10 -1.95 2.18
C TYR A 174 -20.60 -1.97 2.47
N ARG A 175 -20.98 -2.59 3.56
CA ARG A 175 -22.38 -2.69 3.97
C ARG A 175 -22.95 -1.33 4.37
N ILE A 176 -22.20 -0.59 5.18
CA ILE A 176 -22.65 0.71 5.70
C ILE A 176 -22.87 1.71 4.55
N LEU A 177 -21.96 1.75 3.58
CA LEU A 177 -22.11 2.65 2.45
C LEU A 177 -23.27 2.27 1.53
N LYS A 178 -23.55 0.97 1.37
CA LYS A 178 -24.69 0.52 0.57
C LYS A 178 -26.01 0.81 1.27
N GLU A 179 -26.08 0.63 2.58
CA GLU A 179 -27.31 0.81 3.36
C GLU A 179 -27.56 2.27 3.74
N ASN A 180 -26.50 3.00 4.07
CA ASN A 180 -26.62 4.38 4.53
C ASN A 180 -25.36 5.19 4.23
N PRO A 181 -25.23 5.71 3.00
CA PRO A 181 -24.08 6.53 2.65
C PRO A 181 -23.96 7.83 3.47
N TYR A 182 -25.07 8.31 4.00
CA TYR A 182 -25.07 9.54 4.81
C TYR A 182 -24.31 9.38 6.12
N LYS A 183 -24.24 8.19 6.65
CA LYS A 183 -23.51 7.93 7.90
C LYS A 183 -22.02 8.24 7.74
N MET A 184 -21.45 7.86 6.61
CA MET A 184 -20.04 8.15 6.31
C MET A 184 -19.81 9.64 6.14
N ALA A 185 -20.75 10.36 5.53
CA ALA A 185 -20.68 11.80 5.38
C ALA A 185 -20.74 12.51 6.74
N GLU A 186 -21.57 12.03 7.66
CA GLU A 186 -21.64 12.56 9.02
C GLU A 186 -20.33 12.35 9.77
N ASP A 187 -19.79 11.15 9.71
CA ASP A 187 -18.51 10.83 10.34
C ASP A 187 -17.39 11.72 9.79
N ARG A 188 -17.42 12.00 8.49
CA ARG A 188 -16.46 12.89 7.86
C ARG A 188 -16.58 14.31 8.40
N ARG A 189 -17.80 14.83 8.60
CA ARG A 189 -18.05 16.17 9.13
C ARG A 189 -17.62 16.32 10.59
N ARG A 190 -17.81 15.26 11.39
CA ARG A 190 -17.46 15.27 12.80
C ARG A 190 -15.97 15.14 13.05
N GLY A 191 -15.21 14.77 12.01
CA GLY A 191 -13.80 14.47 12.16
C GLY A 191 -13.61 13.21 12.99
N ILE A 192 -13.49 12.08 12.30
CA ILE A 192 -13.31 10.76 12.94
C ILE A 192 -12.10 10.76 13.89
N SER A 193 -11.19 11.70 13.69
CA SER A 193 -10.02 11.90 14.54
C SER A 193 -10.34 12.37 15.96
N ASP A 194 -11.55 12.89 16.20
CA ASP A 194 -11.91 13.44 17.49
C ASP A 194 -12.36 12.38 18.50
N GLY A 195 -12.46 11.15 18.07
CA GLY A 195 -12.73 10.05 18.95
C GLY A 195 -11.47 9.59 19.66
N GLY A 196 -10.92 10.47 20.43
CA GLY A 196 -9.76 10.12 21.25
C GLY A 196 -10.16 9.33 22.45
#